data_1eb517967072927b7297d7319ef49e4d
#
_entry.id   1eb517967072927b7297d7319ef49e4d
#
_cell.length_a   1.000
_cell.length_b   1.000
_cell.length_c   1.000
_cell.angle_alpha   90.00
_cell.angle_beta   90.00
_cell.angle_gamma   90.00
#
_symmetry.space_group_name_H-M   'P 1'
#
loop_
_entity.id
_entity.type
_entity.pdbx_description
1 polymer ?
#
loop_
_entity_poly.entity_id
_entity_poly.type
_entity_poly.pdbx_seq_one_letter_code
_entity_poly.pdbx_strand_id
1 'polypeptide(L)'
;AAPAADTAENGTADLDSAVETLLAANPISNQFEIAAMNIEYDFGLKAEDVAAYKGVKSNDNGDAGLVLVVDAASGKAQDVVTALESYKQDQVAFYGNYAEFAQAQNNVENAIISSKGDRVVMVIASNECTADLNSAVDSALNS
;
A
#
# COMPACT_ATOMS: atom_id res chain seq x y z
N ALA A 1 -6.43 19.50 -4.62
CA ALA A 1 -7.63 19.02 -4.03
C ALA A 1 -8.68 18.66 -5.07
N ALA A 2 -9.27 19.64 -5.77
CA ALA A 2 -10.29 19.34 -6.75
C ALA A 2 -9.76 18.47 -7.91
N PRO A 3 -8.59 18.77 -8.50
CA PRO A 3 -8.04 17.90 -9.53
C PRO A 3 -7.76 16.49 -9.02
N ALA A 4 -7.30 16.38 -7.78
CA ALA A 4 -7.06 15.08 -7.19
C ALA A 4 -8.37 14.31 -6.99
N ALA A 5 -9.43 15.01 -6.58
CA ALA A 5 -10.74 14.40 -6.42
C ALA A 5 -11.30 13.88 -7.74
N ASP A 6 -11.17 14.68 -8.80
CA ASP A 6 -11.62 14.27 -10.12
C ASP A 6 -10.81 13.08 -10.63
N THR A 7 -9.50 13.12 -10.43
CA THR A 7 -8.62 12.01 -10.81
C THR A 7 -8.95 10.77 -10.01
N ALA A 8 -9.23 10.93 -8.71
CA ALA A 8 -9.60 9.82 -7.85
C ALA A 8 -10.89 9.17 -8.35
N GLU A 9 -11.86 9.97 -8.77
CA GLU A 9 -13.11 9.45 -9.30
C GLU A 9 -12.89 8.65 -10.58
N ASN A 10 -12.09 9.18 -11.51
CA ASN A 10 -11.79 8.48 -12.75
C ASN A 10 -10.94 7.24 -12.51
N GLY A 11 -10.02 7.31 -11.57
CA GLY A 11 -9.13 6.20 -11.26
C GLY A 11 -9.73 5.16 -10.34
N THR A 12 -10.87 5.45 -9.70
CA THR A 12 -11.41 4.59 -8.66
C THR A 12 -11.71 3.17 -9.17
N ALA A 13 -12.26 3.03 -10.35
CA ALA A 13 -12.57 1.70 -10.89
C ALA A 13 -11.30 0.88 -11.11
N ASP A 14 -10.26 1.50 -11.67
CA ASP A 14 -8.97 0.84 -11.87
C ASP A 14 -8.31 0.53 -10.54
N LEU A 15 -8.40 1.46 -9.60
CA LEU A 15 -7.84 1.25 -8.26
C LEU A 15 -8.58 0.15 -7.52
N ASP A 16 -9.90 0.11 -7.63
CA ASP A 16 -10.69 -0.96 -7.02
C ASP A 16 -10.27 -2.31 -7.56
N SER A 17 -10.12 -2.42 -8.87
CA SER A 17 -9.70 -3.66 -9.53
C SER A 17 -8.30 -4.08 -9.06
N ALA A 18 -7.38 -3.13 -9.00
CA ALA A 18 -6.02 -3.40 -8.54
C ALA A 18 -6.00 -3.89 -7.10
N VAL A 19 -6.74 -3.21 -6.22
CA VAL A 19 -6.82 -3.60 -4.80
C VAL A 19 -7.46 -4.97 -4.66
N GLU A 20 -8.53 -5.26 -5.39
CA GLU A 20 -9.19 -6.57 -5.35
C GLU A 20 -8.24 -7.68 -5.79
N THR A 21 -7.46 -7.44 -6.84
CA THR A 21 -6.46 -8.38 -7.31
C THR A 21 -5.44 -8.69 -6.21
N LEU A 22 -4.97 -7.64 -5.53
CA LEU A 22 -4.01 -7.81 -4.45
C LEU A 22 -4.62 -8.50 -3.24
N LEU A 23 -5.85 -8.17 -2.89
CA LEU A 23 -6.54 -8.80 -1.75
C LEU A 23 -6.83 -10.27 -2.01
N ALA A 24 -7.05 -10.66 -3.26
CA ALA A 24 -7.25 -12.06 -3.60
C ALA A 24 -6.00 -12.89 -3.28
N ALA A 25 -4.82 -12.31 -3.43
CA ALA A 25 -3.55 -12.98 -3.11
C ALA A 25 -3.13 -12.75 -1.66
N ASN A 26 -3.52 -11.63 -1.08
CA ASN A 26 -3.12 -11.22 0.27
C ASN A 26 -4.37 -10.92 1.11
N PRO A 27 -5.03 -11.94 1.63
CA PRO A 27 -6.27 -11.73 2.38
C PRO A 27 -6.03 -10.98 3.68
N ILE A 28 -6.83 -9.96 3.91
CA ILE A 28 -6.79 -9.16 5.14
C ILE A 28 -8.16 -9.27 5.78
N SER A 29 -8.24 -9.93 6.93
CA SER A 29 -9.52 -10.29 7.52
C SER A 29 -10.19 -9.14 8.28
N ASN A 30 -9.44 -8.26 8.90
CA ASN A 30 -9.98 -7.13 9.64
C ASN A 30 -9.54 -5.84 8.95
N GLN A 31 -10.21 -5.50 7.87
CA GLN A 31 -9.78 -4.43 6.97
C GLN A 31 -10.04 -3.05 7.55
N PHE A 32 -9.02 -2.22 7.53
CA PHE A 32 -9.11 -0.79 7.78
C PHE A 32 -8.87 -0.08 6.46
N GLU A 33 -9.86 0.67 5.98
CA GLU A 33 -9.72 1.40 4.73
C GLU A 33 -8.81 2.60 4.93
N ILE A 34 -7.82 2.74 4.04
CA ILE A 34 -6.87 3.85 4.09
C ILE A 34 -7.56 5.12 3.61
N ALA A 35 -7.51 6.16 4.43
CA ALA A 35 -8.10 7.45 4.14
C ALA A 35 -7.02 8.49 3.82
N ALA A 36 -7.43 9.65 3.34
CA ALA A 36 -6.49 10.73 3.01
C ALA A 36 -5.58 11.10 4.16
N MET A 37 -6.10 11.11 5.38
CA MET A 37 -5.33 11.41 6.58
C MET A 37 -4.18 10.41 6.74
N ASN A 38 -4.44 9.13 6.49
CA ASN A 38 -3.42 8.10 6.58
C ASN A 38 -2.34 8.29 5.51
N ILE A 39 -2.75 8.66 4.29
CA ILE A 39 -1.80 8.91 3.21
C ILE A 39 -0.80 9.98 3.63
N GLU A 40 -1.28 11.05 4.24
CA GLU A 40 -0.43 12.17 4.63
C GLU A 40 0.37 11.87 5.89
N TYR A 41 -0.28 11.38 6.94
CA TYR A 41 0.37 11.25 8.25
C TYR A 41 1.06 9.92 8.46
N ASP A 42 0.45 8.82 8.01
CA ASP A 42 1.03 7.49 8.23
C ASP A 42 2.08 7.15 7.20
N PHE A 43 1.82 7.46 5.94
CA PHE A 43 2.70 7.12 4.83
C PHE A 43 3.63 8.25 4.43
N GLY A 44 3.40 9.45 4.94
CA GLY A 44 4.26 10.59 4.66
C GLY A 44 4.18 11.08 3.22
N LEU A 45 3.09 10.78 2.53
CA LEU A 45 2.89 11.22 1.16
C LEU A 45 2.29 12.61 1.14
N LYS A 46 2.82 13.46 0.28
CA LYS A 46 2.28 14.81 0.11
C LYS A 46 1.04 14.75 -0.78
N ALA A 47 0.01 15.49 -0.43
CA ALA A 47 -1.23 15.53 -1.21
C ALA A 47 -0.96 15.92 -2.66
N GLU A 48 -0.01 16.82 -2.90
CA GLU A 48 0.35 17.27 -4.25
C GLU A 48 1.05 16.20 -5.09
N ASP A 49 1.60 15.16 -4.44
CA ASP A 49 2.27 14.07 -5.14
C ASP A 49 1.33 12.92 -5.49
N VAL A 50 0.12 12.93 -4.97
CA VAL A 50 -0.85 11.85 -5.12
C VAL A 50 -2.05 12.33 -5.92
N ALA A 51 -2.27 11.71 -7.08
CA ALA A 51 -3.46 11.99 -7.89
C ALA A 51 -4.66 11.18 -7.40
N ALA A 52 -4.44 9.92 -7.05
CA ALA A 52 -5.49 9.04 -6.54
C ALA A 52 -4.85 7.94 -5.71
N TYR A 53 -5.63 7.32 -4.84
CA TYR A 53 -5.14 6.23 -4.03
C TYR A 53 -6.31 5.33 -3.61
N LYS A 54 -5.98 4.07 -3.29
CA LYS A 54 -6.90 3.18 -2.61
C LYS A 54 -6.10 2.10 -1.91
N GLY A 55 -6.56 1.68 -0.75
CA GLY A 55 -5.91 0.60 -0.05
C GLY A 55 -6.60 0.24 1.24
N VAL A 56 -6.22 -0.91 1.75
CA VAL A 56 -6.69 -1.40 3.05
C VAL A 56 -5.50 -1.97 3.80
N LYS A 57 -5.56 -1.93 5.11
CA LYS A 57 -4.55 -2.56 5.95
C LYS A 57 -5.25 -3.36 7.05
N SER A 58 -4.51 -4.27 7.67
CA SER A 58 -5.02 -5.01 8.81
C SER A 58 -5.18 -4.08 10.01
N ASN A 59 -6.32 -4.18 10.68
CA ASN A 59 -6.56 -3.49 11.93
C ASN A 59 -6.26 -4.39 13.14
N ASP A 60 -5.75 -5.58 12.89
CA ASP A 60 -5.38 -6.51 13.95
C ASP A 60 -4.00 -6.15 14.51
N ASN A 61 -3.90 -6.18 15.83
CA ASN A 61 -2.63 -5.95 16.49
C ASN A 61 -1.68 -7.11 16.16
N GLY A 62 -0.49 -6.78 15.67
CA GLY A 62 0.49 -7.80 15.31
C GLY A 62 0.38 -8.34 13.90
N ASP A 63 -0.50 -7.75 13.08
CA ASP A 63 -0.60 -8.07 11.66
C ASP A 63 -0.30 -6.81 10.87
N ALA A 64 0.77 -6.83 10.08
CA ALA A 64 1.19 -5.68 9.29
C ALA A 64 0.61 -5.67 7.89
N GLY A 65 -0.29 -6.59 7.57
CA GLY A 65 -0.86 -6.73 6.23
C GLY A 65 -1.34 -5.41 5.64
N LEU A 66 -0.95 -5.15 4.40
CA LEU A 66 -1.25 -3.90 3.70
C LEU A 66 -1.39 -4.15 2.22
N VAL A 67 -2.39 -3.55 1.63
CA VAL A 67 -2.54 -3.45 0.18
C VAL A 67 -2.79 -1.98 -0.13
N LEU A 68 -1.87 -1.34 -0.85
CA LEU A 68 -1.98 0.07 -1.18
C LEU A 68 -1.61 0.29 -2.63
N VAL A 69 -2.48 0.98 -3.36
CA VAL A 69 -2.24 1.41 -4.73
C VAL A 69 -2.34 2.92 -4.78
N VAL A 70 -1.31 3.57 -5.28
CA VAL A 70 -1.25 5.03 -5.40
C VAL A 70 -1.00 5.39 -6.85
N ASP A 71 -1.85 6.21 -7.42
CA ASP A 71 -1.57 6.85 -8.69
C ASP A 71 -0.94 8.20 -8.36
N ALA A 72 0.37 8.30 -8.63
CA ALA A 72 1.12 9.51 -8.33
C ALA A 72 0.76 10.61 -9.31
N ALA A 73 0.92 11.85 -8.88
CA ALA A 73 0.85 12.98 -9.79
C ALA A 73 1.95 12.84 -10.83
N SER A 74 1.74 13.45 -11.99
CA SER A 74 2.68 13.31 -13.11
C SER A 74 4.13 13.61 -12.70
N GLY A 75 5.01 12.63 -12.90
CA GLY A 75 6.42 12.76 -12.57
C GLY A 75 6.76 12.57 -11.10
N LYS A 76 5.81 12.19 -10.27
CA LYS A 76 6.02 12.07 -8.81
C LYS A 76 6.09 10.63 -8.29
N ALA A 77 6.08 9.64 -9.18
CA ALA A 77 6.09 8.24 -8.76
C ALA A 77 7.30 7.91 -7.87
N GLN A 78 8.47 8.45 -8.20
CA GLN A 78 9.68 8.18 -7.41
C GLN A 78 9.56 8.77 -5.99
N ASP A 79 8.96 9.95 -5.87
CA ASP A 79 8.74 10.55 -4.55
C ASP A 79 7.81 9.69 -3.71
N VAL A 80 6.78 9.12 -4.33
CA VAL A 80 5.86 8.19 -3.66
C VAL A 80 6.60 6.94 -3.22
N VAL A 81 7.41 6.35 -4.10
CA VAL A 81 8.20 5.16 -3.76
C VAL A 81 9.10 5.43 -2.57
N THR A 82 9.80 6.56 -2.58
CA THR A 82 10.72 6.92 -1.49
C THR A 82 9.97 7.03 -0.15
N ALA A 83 8.80 7.65 -0.16
CA ALA A 83 8.00 7.79 1.06
C ALA A 83 7.53 6.43 1.56
N LEU A 84 7.11 5.54 0.66
CA LEU A 84 6.67 4.20 1.05
C LEU A 84 7.82 3.35 1.57
N GLU A 85 9.02 3.52 1.05
CA GLU A 85 10.19 2.84 1.58
C GLU A 85 10.52 3.31 3.00
N SER A 86 10.35 4.60 3.27
CA SER A 86 10.51 5.13 4.64
C SER A 86 9.46 4.54 5.58
N TYR A 87 8.21 4.43 5.12
CA TYR A 87 7.16 3.78 5.89
C TYR A 87 7.53 2.33 6.22
N LYS A 88 8.04 1.60 5.24
CA LYS A 88 8.48 0.22 5.44
C LYS A 88 9.53 0.13 6.53
N GLN A 89 10.55 0.99 6.47
CA GLN A 89 11.62 1.00 7.46
C GLN A 89 11.11 1.33 8.86
N ASP A 90 10.18 2.29 8.96
CA ASP A 90 9.57 2.65 10.23
C ASP A 90 8.79 1.49 10.82
N GLN A 91 8.08 0.74 9.98
CA GLN A 91 7.32 -0.42 10.45
C GLN A 91 8.22 -1.55 10.87
N VAL A 92 9.33 -1.79 10.17
CA VAL A 92 10.31 -2.79 10.59
C VAL A 92 10.83 -2.46 11.98
N ALA A 93 11.16 -1.20 12.21
CA ALA A 93 11.67 -0.75 13.52
C ALA A 93 10.59 -0.89 14.59
N PHE A 94 9.35 -0.52 14.27
CA PHE A 94 8.24 -0.60 15.22
C PHE A 94 8.00 -2.05 15.67
N TYR A 95 7.84 -2.97 14.71
CA TYR A 95 7.56 -4.36 15.03
C TYR A 95 8.79 -5.06 15.65
N GLY A 96 9.97 -4.57 15.32
CA GLY A 96 11.21 -5.11 15.87
C GLY A 96 11.38 -4.88 17.37
N ASN A 97 10.64 -3.94 17.96
CA ASN A 97 10.68 -3.68 19.39
C ASN A 97 9.93 -4.73 20.21
N TYR A 98 9.17 -5.62 19.56
CA TYR A 98 8.30 -6.57 20.24
C TYR A 98 8.53 -7.97 19.67
N ALA A 99 9.01 -8.87 20.49
CA ALA A 99 9.29 -10.26 20.08
C ALA A 99 8.02 -10.95 19.57
N GLU A 100 6.86 -10.59 20.13
CA GLU A 100 5.58 -11.19 19.74
C GLU A 100 5.17 -10.78 18.32
N PHE A 101 5.78 -9.76 17.75
CA PHE A 101 5.48 -9.28 16.41
C PHE A 101 6.52 -9.73 15.37
N ALA A 102 7.27 -10.79 15.66
CA ALA A 102 8.30 -11.28 14.75
C ALA A 102 7.73 -11.62 13.36
N GLN A 103 6.54 -12.20 13.31
CA GLN A 103 5.90 -12.52 12.02
C GLN A 103 5.58 -11.25 11.24
N ALA A 104 5.01 -10.25 11.91
CA ALA A 104 4.68 -8.98 11.26
C ALA A 104 5.97 -8.28 10.78
N GLN A 105 7.02 -8.28 11.60
CA GLN A 105 8.29 -7.69 11.21
C GLN A 105 8.86 -8.37 9.95
N ASN A 106 8.84 -9.69 9.92
CA ASN A 106 9.31 -10.44 8.76
C ASN A 106 8.50 -10.09 7.52
N ASN A 107 7.20 -9.98 7.66
CA ASN A 107 6.32 -9.64 6.53
C ASN A 107 6.63 -8.24 6.00
N VAL A 108 6.89 -7.28 6.88
CA VAL A 108 7.26 -5.92 6.46
C VAL A 108 8.61 -5.91 5.75
N GLU A 109 9.57 -6.66 6.26
CA GLU A 109 10.89 -6.75 5.63
C GLU A 109 10.80 -7.29 4.21
N ASN A 110 9.81 -8.13 3.93
CA ASN A 110 9.56 -8.70 2.62
C ASN A 110 8.51 -7.93 1.80
N ALA A 111 8.12 -6.76 2.25
CA ALA A 111 7.14 -5.93 1.55
C ALA A 111 7.61 -5.63 0.13
N ILE A 112 6.64 -5.58 -0.78
CA ILE A 112 6.88 -5.26 -2.17
C ILE A 112 6.46 -3.83 -2.43
N ILE A 113 7.38 -3.02 -2.94
CA ILE A 113 7.09 -1.66 -3.40
C ILE A 113 7.52 -1.63 -4.86
N SER A 114 6.58 -1.44 -5.76
CA SER A 114 6.86 -1.47 -7.19
C SER A 114 6.08 -0.37 -7.90
N SER A 115 6.57 0.06 -9.06
CA SER A 115 5.91 1.11 -9.82
C SER A 115 5.96 0.83 -11.30
N LYS A 116 4.97 1.35 -12.02
CA LYS A 116 4.93 1.34 -13.47
C LYS A 116 4.27 2.62 -13.92
N GLY A 117 5.01 3.46 -14.64
CA GLY A 117 4.53 4.79 -14.96
C GLY A 117 4.32 5.58 -13.67
N ASP A 118 3.14 6.13 -13.49
CA ASP A 118 2.79 6.88 -12.28
C ASP A 118 2.08 6.03 -11.23
N ARG A 119 1.83 4.75 -11.52
CA ARG A 119 1.18 3.86 -10.53
C ARG A 119 2.22 3.21 -9.64
N VAL A 120 2.00 3.28 -8.34
CA VAL A 120 2.87 2.69 -7.33
C VAL A 120 2.04 1.74 -6.49
N VAL A 121 2.57 0.55 -6.23
CA VAL A 121 1.91 -0.46 -5.41
C VAL A 121 2.80 -0.81 -4.24
N MET A 122 2.24 -0.85 -3.05
CA MET A 122 2.92 -1.38 -1.86
C MET A 122 2.06 -2.49 -1.26
N VAL A 123 2.66 -3.64 -1.04
CA VAL A 123 1.98 -4.79 -0.45
C VAL A 123 2.84 -5.35 0.67
N ILE A 124 2.22 -5.53 1.83
CA ILE A 124 2.82 -6.25 2.95
C ILE A 124 1.94 -7.46 3.20
N ALA A 125 2.53 -8.66 3.20
CA ALA A 125 1.78 -9.89 3.44
C ALA A 125 1.12 -9.84 4.81
N SER A 126 -0.14 -10.26 4.87
CA SER A 126 -0.80 -10.49 6.15
C SER A 126 -0.28 -11.78 6.77
N ASN A 127 -0.58 -11.97 8.05
CA ASN A 127 -0.18 -13.23 8.71
C ASN A 127 -0.88 -14.45 8.11
N GLU A 128 -1.96 -14.23 7.38
CA GLU A 128 -2.73 -15.30 6.72
C GLU A 128 -2.27 -15.56 5.30
N CYS A 129 -1.43 -14.71 4.73
CA CYS A 129 -1.03 -14.80 3.34
C CYS A 129 -0.10 -15.97 3.10
N THR A 130 -0.43 -16.79 2.11
CA THR A 130 0.41 -17.93 1.70
C THR A 130 0.78 -17.88 0.23
N ALA A 131 0.29 -16.89 -0.51
CA ALA A 131 0.51 -16.78 -1.94
C ALA A 131 1.74 -15.96 -2.28
N ASP A 132 2.26 -16.16 -3.50
CA ASP A 132 3.29 -15.30 -4.06
C ASP A 132 2.65 -13.99 -4.49
N LEU A 133 3.09 -12.89 -3.91
CA LEU A 133 2.52 -11.57 -4.18
C LEU A 133 3.08 -10.90 -5.43
N ASN A 134 4.16 -11.40 -5.99
CA ASN A 134 4.79 -10.77 -7.16
C ASN A 134 3.86 -10.74 -8.36
N SER A 135 3.17 -11.84 -8.64
CA SER A 135 2.22 -11.90 -9.75
C SER A 135 1.05 -10.95 -9.55
N ALA A 136 0.55 -10.86 -8.31
CA ALA A 136 -0.56 -9.97 -7.99
C ALA A 136 -0.14 -8.50 -8.16
N VAL A 137 1.07 -8.16 -7.74
CA VAL A 137 1.61 -6.81 -7.90
C VAL A 137 1.73 -6.46 -9.39
N ASP A 138 2.27 -7.38 -10.19
CA ASP A 138 2.37 -7.14 -11.64
C ASP A 138 0.99 -6.92 -12.26
N SER A 139 0.01 -7.73 -11.87
CA SER A 139 -1.36 -7.56 -12.37
C SER A 139 -1.96 -6.22 -11.98
N ALA A 140 -1.74 -5.81 -10.72
CA ALA A 140 -2.24 -4.53 -10.24
C ALA A 140 -1.60 -3.35 -10.98
N LEU A 141 -0.31 -3.44 -11.28
CA LEU A 141 0.38 -2.39 -12.01
C LEU A 141 -0.10 -2.27 -13.46
N ASN A 142 -0.63 -3.34 -14.02
CA ASN A 142 -1.12 -3.38 -15.39
C ASN A 142 -2.64 -3.19 -15.50
N SER A 143 -3.30 -2.94 -14.40
CA SER A 143 -4.75 -2.72 -14.39
C SER A 143 -5.17 -1.40 -14.98
#